data_6eab7d2adc7d6ab03217664469929aa5
#
_entry.id   6eab7d2adc7d6ab03217664469929aa5
#
_cell.length_a   1.000
_cell.length_b   1.000
_cell.length_c   1.000
_cell.angle_alpha   90.00
_cell.angle_beta   90.00
_cell.angle_gamma   90.00
#
_symmetry.space_group_name_H-M   'P 1'
#
loop_
_entity.id
_entity.type
_entity.pdbx_description
1 polymer ?
#
loop_
_entity_poly.entity_id
_entity_poly.type
_entity_poly.pdbx_seq_one_letter_code
_entity_poly.pdbx_strand_id
1 'polypeptide(L)'
;IEKAPEALQALVAEADTGARKPSGVAATVIFSVSLAWALWQLWYASPLPFALSIGILNDTEARAIHLAFALFLAFLAWPALASSPRDRVPLVDWVLAFAGAFAAAYLMLFYRELATRPGQPTATDIVVATIGLVLLLEATRRSVGWPMAALAALFIAYCMGGQYLPEVLQHKGASLNRLLSHMWLTTEGVFGIALGVSTGTIFVYVLFGTLLDRAGGGNYMMQVSFAALGHLRGGPAKVAVVSSALNGLISGSSVSNVVSGGIFTIPLMKKSGYGGIKAGAIETMSSVNGQIMPPVMGAAAFLMVEYVGVPYSEIVRNAILPATLSYIGLFY
;
A
#
# COMPACT_ATOMS: atom_id res chain seq x y z
N ILE A 1 -8.82 22.78 20.25
CA ILE A 1 -9.49 21.63 19.59
C ILE A 1 -9.37 20.48 20.56
N GLU A 2 -10.49 20.05 21.10
CA GLU A 2 -10.59 18.95 22.06
C GLU A 2 -10.08 17.67 21.38
N LYS A 3 -9.13 16.97 22.02
CA LYS A 3 -8.64 15.68 21.51
C LYS A 3 -9.83 14.72 21.38
N ALA A 4 -9.95 14.04 20.24
CA ALA A 4 -10.97 13.02 20.06
C ALA A 4 -10.87 12.00 21.22
N PRO A 5 -12.01 11.51 21.75
CA PRO A 5 -12.00 10.53 22.82
C PRO A 5 -11.11 9.33 22.46
N GLU A 6 -10.31 8.84 23.39
CA GLU A 6 -9.38 7.71 23.17
C GLU A 6 -10.06 6.49 22.56
N ALA A 7 -11.31 6.23 22.95
CA ALA A 7 -12.12 5.16 22.37
C ALA A 7 -12.38 5.36 20.87
N LEU A 8 -12.60 6.60 20.41
CA LEU A 8 -12.79 6.90 19.00
C LEU A 8 -11.49 6.75 18.21
N GLN A 9 -10.36 7.18 18.77
CA GLN A 9 -9.04 6.99 18.16
C GLN A 9 -8.67 5.50 18.07
N ALA A 10 -9.04 4.69 19.08
CA ALA A 10 -8.84 3.24 19.04
C ALA A 10 -9.69 2.56 17.98
N LEU A 11 -10.98 2.93 17.83
CA LEU A 11 -11.86 2.43 16.79
C LEU A 11 -11.37 2.79 15.40
N VAL A 12 -10.88 4.02 15.23
CA VAL A 12 -10.30 4.48 13.97
C VAL A 12 -9.03 3.68 13.63
N ALA A 13 -8.13 3.51 14.59
CA ALA A 13 -6.91 2.72 14.38
C ALA A 13 -7.23 1.24 14.07
N GLU A 14 -8.32 0.70 14.62
CA GLU A 14 -8.78 -0.65 14.32
C GLU A 14 -9.39 -0.73 12.91
N ALA A 15 -10.17 0.27 12.51
CA ALA A 15 -10.78 0.34 11.18
C ALA A 15 -9.75 0.60 10.08
N ASP A 16 -8.70 1.37 10.37
CA ASP A 16 -7.67 1.75 9.41
C ASP A 16 -6.72 0.59 9.09
N THR A 17 -6.29 -0.17 10.09
CA THR A 17 -5.27 -1.20 9.86
C THR A 17 -5.75 -2.62 10.04
N GLY A 18 -6.75 -2.89 10.88
CA GLY A 18 -7.15 -4.24 11.28
C GLY A 18 -5.99 -5.07 11.91
N ALA A 19 -4.85 -4.44 12.15
CA ALA A 19 -3.63 -5.09 12.57
C ALA A 19 -3.67 -5.51 14.04
N ARG A 20 -2.87 -6.51 14.39
CA ARG A 20 -2.63 -6.92 15.78
C ARG A 20 -1.88 -5.84 16.55
N LYS A 21 -2.07 -5.85 17.86
CA LYS A 21 -1.28 -5.07 18.83
C LYS A 21 -0.59 -6.04 19.79
N PRO A 22 0.38 -6.84 19.32
CA PRO A 22 1.02 -7.82 20.18
C PRO A 22 1.87 -7.14 21.26
N SER A 23 2.12 -7.86 22.35
CA SER A 23 3.00 -7.45 23.45
C SER A 23 4.27 -8.30 23.49
N GLY A 24 5.25 -7.88 24.27
CA GLY A 24 6.48 -8.62 24.51
C GLY A 24 7.36 -8.80 23.24
N VAL A 25 7.93 -9.99 23.09
CA VAL A 25 8.91 -10.30 22.01
C VAL A 25 8.35 -10.03 20.63
N ALA A 26 7.09 -10.36 20.37
CA ALA A 26 6.48 -10.16 19.05
C ALA A 26 6.40 -8.67 18.69
N ALA A 27 6.05 -7.80 19.63
CA ALA A 27 6.07 -6.34 19.41
C ALA A 27 7.47 -5.82 19.08
N THR A 28 8.47 -6.28 19.84
CA THR A 28 9.87 -5.90 19.63
C THR A 28 10.35 -6.35 18.25
N VAL A 29 10.03 -7.57 17.83
CA VAL A 29 10.43 -8.08 16.50
C VAL A 29 9.75 -7.28 15.38
N ILE A 30 8.43 -7.06 15.47
CA ILE A 30 7.71 -6.26 14.47
C ILE A 30 8.33 -4.85 14.37
N PHE A 31 8.56 -4.19 15.50
CA PHE A 31 9.20 -2.87 15.53
C PHE A 31 10.60 -2.89 14.91
N SER A 32 11.45 -3.82 15.33
CA SER A 32 12.83 -3.90 14.84
C SER A 32 12.92 -4.21 13.35
N VAL A 33 12.08 -5.14 12.86
CA VAL A 33 12.02 -5.49 11.43
C VAL A 33 11.44 -4.35 10.59
N SER A 34 10.40 -3.66 11.09
CA SER A 34 9.86 -2.47 10.42
C SER A 34 10.89 -1.33 10.34
N LEU A 35 11.63 -1.11 11.44
CA LEU A 35 12.70 -0.12 11.47
C LEU A 35 13.84 -0.50 10.51
N ALA A 36 14.26 -1.76 10.52
CA ALA A 36 15.27 -2.28 9.60
C ALA A 36 14.84 -2.10 8.14
N TRP A 37 13.57 -2.39 7.82
CA TRP A 37 13.03 -2.17 6.48
C TRP A 37 13.04 -0.69 6.08
N ALA A 38 12.61 0.21 6.98
CA ALA A 38 12.62 1.65 6.72
C ALA A 38 14.05 2.18 6.48
N LEU A 39 15.02 1.76 7.32
CA LEU A 39 16.43 2.15 7.17
C LEU A 39 17.04 1.58 5.89
N TRP A 40 16.79 0.32 5.59
CA TRP A 40 17.25 -0.31 4.35
C TRP A 40 16.67 0.39 3.13
N GLN A 41 15.38 0.76 3.16
CA GLN A 41 14.72 1.44 2.07
C GLN A 41 15.29 2.86 1.83
N LEU A 42 15.57 3.59 2.91
CA LEU A 42 16.25 4.89 2.81
C LEU A 42 17.68 4.75 2.27
N TRP A 43 18.40 3.71 2.69
CA TRP A 43 19.71 3.38 2.14
C TRP A 43 19.62 3.12 0.64
N TYR A 44 18.73 2.21 0.22
CA TYR A 44 18.57 1.82 -1.19
C TYR A 44 18.16 2.99 -2.08
N ALA A 45 17.26 3.85 -1.62
CA ALA A 45 16.77 5.01 -2.39
C ALA A 45 17.75 6.20 -2.39
N SER A 46 18.78 6.19 -1.55
CA SER A 46 19.78 7.26 -1.45
C SER A 46 20.95 7.04 -2.41
N PRO A 47 21.78 8.06 -2.68
CA PRO A 47 23.04 7.90 -3.42
C PRO A 47 24.14 7.19 -2.63
N LEU A 48 23.94 6.90 -1.33
CA LEU A 48 24.95 6.35 -0.44
C LEU A 48 25.53 4.99 -0.86
N PRO A 49 24.77 4.01 -1.35
CA PRO A 49 25.30 2.74 -1.82
C PRO A 49 26.38 2.92 -2.89
N PHE A 50 26.12 3.81 -3.85
CA PHE A 50 27.07 4.09 -4.93
C PHE A 50 28.27 4.92 -4.45
N ALA A 51 28.04 5.93 -3.58
CA ALA A 51 29.11 6.78 -3.06
C ALA A 51 30.10 6.00 -2.18
N LEU A 52 29.60 5.02 -1.41
CA LEU A 52 30.42 4.20 -0.51
C LEU A 52 30.84 2.86 -1.13
N SER A 53 30.31 2.52 -2.31
CA SER A 53 30.53 1.22 -2.97
C SER A 53 30.16 0.02 -2.07
N ILE A 54 29.10 0.16 -1.24
CA ILE A 54 28.64 -0.85 -0.29
C ILE A 54 27.16 -1.13 -0.51
N GLY A 55 26.81 -2.43 -0.62
CA GLY A 55 25.41 -2.84 -0.69
C GLY A 55 24.68 -2.37 -1.97
N ILE A 56 25.41 -2.30 -3.08
CA ILE A 56 24.82 -2.03 -4.40
C ILE A 56 24.05 -3.27 -4.81
N LEU A 57 22.73 -3.11 -4.92
CA LEU A 57 21.79 -4.16 -5.31
C LEU A 57 21.25 -3.86 -6.69
N ASN A 58 21.01 -4.91 -7.48
CA ASN A 58 20.21 -4.77 -8.69
C ASN A 58 18.71 -4.71 -8.35
N ASP A 59 17.89 -4.28 -9.32
CA ASP A 59 16.45 -4.12 -9.12
C ASP A 59 15.74 -5.41 -8.66
N THR A 60 16.17 -6.56 -9.18
CA THR A 60 15.60 -7.86 -8.82
C THR A 60 15.88 -8.22 -7.36
N GLU A 61 17.12 -8.02 -6.93
CA GLU A 61 17.53 -8.25 -5.54
C GLU A 61 16.80 -7.30 -4.58
N ALA A 62 16.70 -6.03 -4.93
CA ALA A 62 16.00 -5.04 -4.12
C ALA A 62 14.51 -5.36 -3.99
N ARG A 63 13.83 -5.76 -5.08
CA ARG A 63 12.42 -6.18 -5.06
C ARG A 63 12.22 -7.43 -4.20
N ALA A 64 13.15 -8.39 -4.25
CA ALA A 64 13.09 -9.60 -3.45
C ALA A 64 13.20 -9.30 -1.94
N ILE A 65 14.14 -8.44 -1.53
CA ILE A 65 14.30 -8.00 -0.15
C ILE A 65 13.05 -7.26 0.33
N HIS A 66 12.55 -6.32 -0.47
CA HIS A 66 11.34 -5.54 -0.15
C HIS A 66 10.14 -6.44 0.09
N LEU A 67 9.89 -7.41 -0.80
CA LEU A 67 8.80 -8.35 -0.66
C LEU A 67 8.99 -9.29 0.54
N ALA A 68 10.23 -9.68 0.83
CA ALA A 68 10.53 -10.52 2.00
C ALA A 68 10.16 -9.80 3.31
N PHE A 69 10.53 -8.53 3.47
CA PHE A 69 10.08 -7.72 4.61
C PHE A 69 8.56 -7.58 4.67
N ALA A 70 7.92 -7.31 3.52
CA ALA A 70 6.47 -7.15 3.44
C ALA A 70 5.73 -8.41 3.86
N LEU A 71 6.10 -9.59 3.33
CA LEU A 71 5.46 -10.87 3.69
C LEU A 71 5.73 -11.25 5.14
N PHE A 72 6.96 -11.07 5.64
CA PHE A 72 7.27 -11.34 7.03
C PHE A 72 6.39 -10.52 7.98
N LEU A 73 6.33 -9.22 7.76
CA LEU A 73 5.52 -8.33 8.59
C LEU A 73 4.02 -8.55 8.41
N ALA A 74 3.56 -8.88 7.19
CA ALA A 74 2.15 -9.13 6.93
C ALA A 74 1.61 -10.28 7.79
N PHE A 75 2.32 -11.39 7.90
CA PHE A 75 1.87 -12.53 8.72
C PHE A 75 1.93 -12.24 10.22
N LEU A 76 2.87 -11.43 10.68
CA LEU A 76 2.96 -11.05 12.09
C LEU A 76 1.91 -9.99 12.47
N ALA A 77 1.65 -9.03 11.58
CA ALA A 77 0.77 -7.90 11.85
C ALA A 77 -0.71 -8.23 11.65
N TRP A 78 -1.08 -9.02 10.63
CA TRP A 78 -2.50 -9.28 10.32
C TRP A 78 -2.94 -10.68 10.75
N PRO A 79 -4.05 -10.79 11.53
CA PRO A 79 -4.59 -12.07 11.96
C PRO A 79 -5.18 -12.86 10.79
N ALA A 80 -5.15 -14.20 10.87
CA ALA A 80 -5.72 -15.08 9.84
C ALA A 80 -7.26 -14.95 9.75
N LEU A 81 -7.94 -14.84 10.90
CA LEU A 81 -9.39 -14.77 11.05
C LEU A 81 -9.77 -13.68 12.05
N ALA A 82 -11.01 -13.22 12.00
CA ALA A 82 -11.54 -12.28 12.97
C ALA A 82 -11.49 -12.80 14.42
N SER A 83 -11.57 -14.13 14.61
CA SER A 83 -11.46 -14.82 15.90
C SER A 83 -10.03 -15.06 16.36
N SER A 84 -9.01 -14.78 15.54
CA SER A 84 -7.60 -14.96 15.92
C SER A 84 -7.17 -13.97 17.01
N PRO A 85 -6.27 -14.37 17.92
CA PRO A 85 -5.80 -13.50 19.00
C PRO A 85 -5.11 -12.26 18.40
N ARG A 86 -5.39 -11.08 19.01
CA ARG A 86 -4.79 -9.79 18.59
C ARG A 86 -3.67 -9.31 19.49
N ASP A 87 -3.56 -9.91 20.68
CA ASP A 87 -2.57 -9.60 21.72
C ASP A 87 -1.24 -10.38 21.56
N ARG A 88 -1.28 -11.47 20.78
CA ARG A 88 -0.13 -12.35 20.55
C ARG A 88 -0.11 -12.88 19.12
N VAL A 89 1.07 -13.31 18.67
CA VAL A 89 1.27 -13.95 17.37
C VAL A 89 1.34 -15.47 17.55
N PRO A 90 0.41 -16.24 16.96
CA PRO A 90 0.47 -17.71 16.97
C PRO A 90 1.73 -18.25 16.30
N LEU A 91 2.20 -19.41 16.73
CA LEU A 91 3.39 -20.06 16.17
C LEU A 91 3.25 -20.33 14.65
N VAL A 92 2.05 -20.67 14.21
CA VAL A 92 1.75 -20.86 12.79
C VAL A 92 2.07 -19.62 11.97
N ASP A 93 1.73 -18.42 12.46
CA ASP A 93 2.00 -17.16 11.76
C ASP A 93 3.49 -16.84 11.71
N TRP A 94 4.27 -17.25 12.70
CA TRP A 94 5.74 -17.18 12.64
C TRP A 94 6.30 -18.08 11.54
N VAL A 95 5.82 -19.33 11.43
CA VAL A 95 6.23 -20.25 10.37
C VAL A 95 5.90 -19.69 8.99
N LEU A 96 4.68 -19.16 8.82
CA LEU A 96 4.25 -18.54 7.56
C LEU A 96 5.07 -17.28 7.24
N ALA A 97 5.41 -16.47 8.23
CA ALA A 97 6.25 -15.29 8.08
C ALA A 97 7.65 -15.65 7.55
N PHE A 98 8.30 -16.63 8.17
CA PHE A 98 9.62 -17.11 7.71
C PHE A 98 9.54 -17.79 6.35
N ALA A 99 8.53 -18.62 6.09
CA ALA A 99 8.34 -19.28 4.81
C ALA A 99 8.09 -18.26 3.68
N GLY A 100 7.27 -17.24 3.93
CA GLY A 100 7.00 -16.17 2.97
C GLY A 100 8.22 -15.32 2.69
N ALA A 101 8.94 -14.92 3.73
CA ALA A 101 10.18 -14.16 3.60
C ALA A 101 11.26 -14.95 2.83
N PHE A 102 11.42 -16.25 3.13
CA PHE A 102 12.35 -17.10 2.39
C PHE A 102 11.94 -17.25 0.92
N ALA A 103 10.65 -17.51 0.65
CA ALA A 103 10.17 -17.67 -0.73
C ALA A 103 10.38 -16.38 -1.55
N ALA A 104 10.20 -15.19 -0.94
CA ALA A 104 10.50 -13.92 -1.61
C ALA A 104 12.01 -13.69 -1.78
N ALA A 105 12.82 -13.97 -0.75
CA ALA A 105 14.26 -13.83 -0.79
C ALA A 105 14.94 -14.85 -1.72
N TYR A 106 14.26 -15.94 -2.09
CA TYR A 106 14.78 -16.99 -2.95
C TYR A 106 15.33 -16.45 -4.27
N LEU A 107 14.64 -15.50 -4.88
CA LEU A 107 15.06 -14.89 -6.13
C LEU A 107 16.40 -14.15 -5.99
N MET A 108 16.66 -13.54 -4.85
CA MET A 108 17.94 -12.90 -4.54
C MET A 108 19.03 -13.94 -4.20
N LEU A 109 18.71 -14.90 -3.33
CA LEU A 109 19.68 -15.88 -2.83
C LEU A 109 20.24 -16.78 -3.95
N PHE A 110 19.37 -17.15 -4.91
CA PHE A 110 19.71 -18.01 -6.04
C PHE A 110 19.73 -17.26 -7.38
N TYR A 111 19.91 -15.94 -7.34
CA TYR A 111 19.85 -15.09 -8.52
C TYR A 111 20.76 -15.55 -9.66
N ARG A 112 22.01 -15.89 -9.36
CA ARG A 112 22.98 -16.35 -10.36
C ARG A 112 22.58 -17.67 -10.99
N GLU A 113 22.08 -18.61 -10.20
CA GLU A 113 21.66 -19.92 -10.67
C GLU A 113 20.41 -19.82 -11.55
N LEU A 114 19.43 -19.04 -11.14
CA LEU A 114 18.20 -18.77 -11.90
C LEU A 114 18.50 -18.05 -13.23
N ALA A 115 19.44 -17.13 -13.23
CA ALA A 115 19.85 -16.41 -14.43
C ALA A 115 20.53 -17.30 -15.50
N THR A 116 21.14 -18.43 -15.10
CA THR A 116 21.76 -19.37 -16.05
C THR A 116 20.77 -20.33 -16.72
N ARG A 117 19.53 -20.42 -16.20
CA ARG A 117 18.50 -21.38 -16.69
C ARG A 117 17.12 -20.75 -16.86
N PRO A 118 16.99 -19.63 -17.61
CA PRO A 118 15.72 -18.95 -17.78
C PRO A 118 14.68 -19.88 -18.43
N GLY A 119 13.48 -19.93 -17.83
CA GLY A 119 12.38 -20.77 -18.33
C GLY A 119 12.53 -22.29 -18.10
N GLN A 120 13.58 -22.72 -17.41
CA GLN A 120 13.83 -24.14 -17.05
C GLN A 120 13.90 -24.30 -15.52
N PRO A 121 12.77 -24.13 -14.81
CA PRO A 121 12.76 -24.26 -13.36
C PRO A 121 12.99 -25.71 -12.91
N THR A 122 13.75 -25.87 -11.84
CA THR A 122 13.87 -27.15 -11.13
C THR A 122 12.63 -27.45 -10.30
N ALA A 123 12.50 -28.68 -9.80
CA ALA A 123 11.42 -29.05 -8.89
C ALA A 123 11.41 -28.17 -7.63
N THR A 124 12.58 -27.84 -7.10
CA THR A 124 12.71 -26.94 -5.93
C THR A 124 12.19 -25.53 -6.23
N ASP A 125 12.54 -24.98 -7.41
CA ASP A 125 12.05 -23.66 -7.82
C ASP A 125 10.53 -23.61 -7.90
N ILE A 126 9.91 -24.66 -8.43
CA ILE A 126 8.44 -24.77 -8.55
C ILE A 126 7.79 -24.88 -7.17
N VAL A 127 8.38 -25.66 -6.24
CA VAL A 127 7.87 -25.74 -4.87
C VAL A 127 7.95 -24.38 -4.17
N VAL A 128 9.08 -23.69 -4.25
CA VAL A 128 9.25 -22.35 -3.65
C VAL A 128 8.31 -21.34 -4.29
N ALA A 129 8.18 -21.35 -5.61
CA ALA A 129 7.25 -20.45 -6.32
C ALA A 129 5.79 -20.72 -5.92
N THR A 130 5.40 -21.98 -5.73
CA THR A 130 4.05 -22.34 -5.26
C THR A 130 3.80 -21.80 -3.85
N ILE A 131 4.73 -22.06 -2.93
CA ILE A 131 4.64 -21.57 -1.55
C ILE A 131 4.57 -20.05 -1.55
N GLY A 132 5.44 -19.37 -2.29
CA GLY A 132 5.49 -17.93 -2.37
C GLY A 132 4.18 -17.32 -2.89
N LEU A 133 3.64 -17.85 -3.99
CA LEU A 133 2.39 -17.35 -4.57
C LEU A 133 1.19 -17.59 -3.64
N VAL A 134 1.09 -18.76 -3.02
CA VAL A 134 0.01 -19.07 -2.07
C VAL A 134 0.10 -18.17 -0.84
N LEU A 135 1.31 -17.97 -0.29
CA LEU A 135 1.51 -17.10 0.86
C LEU A 135 1.27 -15.64 0.52
N LEU A 136 1.59 -15.18 -0.69
CA LEU A 136 1.26 -13.84 -1.15
C LEU A 136 -0.26 -13.62 -1.23
N LEU A 137 -1.01 -14.58 -1.78
CA LEU A 137 -2.48 -14.53 -1.81
C LEU A 137 -3.06 -14.52 -0.40
N GLU A 138 -2.52 -15.33 0.51
CA GLU A 138 -2.95 -15.36 1.90
C GLU A 138 -2.60 -14.05 2.64
N ALA A 139 -1.43 -13.47 2.43
CA ALA A 139 -1.05 -12.17 2.98
C ALA A 139 -1.97 -11.06 2.44
N THR A 140 -2.29 -11.08 1.15
CA THR A 140 -3.25 -10.16 0.52
C THR A 140 -4.64 -10.30 1.14
N ARG A 141 -5.12 -11.53 1.33
CA ARG A 141 -6.40 -11.81 1.99
C ARG A 141 -6.46 -11.22 3.40
N ARG A 142 -5.37 -11.33 4.16
CA ARG A 142 -5.29 -10.82 5.55
C ARG A 142 -5.22 -9.31 5.63
N SER A 143 -4.45 -8.67 4.76
CA SER A 143 -4.17 -7.22 4.81
C SER A 143 -5.19 -6.38 4.03
N VAL A 144 -5.61 -6.84 2.86
CA VAL A 144 -6.48 -6.09 1.95
C VAL A 144 -7.91 -6.66 1.91
N GLY A 145 -8.06 -7.95 2.24
CA GLY A 145 -9.35 -8.62 2.31
C GLY A 145 -9.59 -9.62 1.17
N TRP A 146 -10.70 -10.33 1.28
CA TRP A 146 -11.13 -11.39 0.36
C TRP A 146 -11.28 -10.94 -1.11
N PRO A 147 -11.86 -9.74 -1.43
CA PRO A 147 -12.12 -9.39 -2.81
C PRO A 147 -10.88 -9.39 -3.69
N MET A 148 -9.78 -8.83 -3.21
CA MET A 148 -8.53 -8.76 -3.97
C MET A 148 -7.87 -10.13 -4.14
N ALA A 149 -7.85 -10.93 -3.08
CA ALA A 149 -7.31 -12.29 -3.15
C ALA A 149 -8.14 -13.18 -4.07
N ALA A 150 -9.47 -13.08 -4.02
CA ALA A 150 -10.38 -13.81 -4.89
C ALA A 150 -10.22 -13.40 -6.36
N LEU A 151 -10.09 -12.10 -6.63
CA LEU A 151 -9.85 -11.59 -7.98
C LEU A 151 -8.53 -12.11 -8.55
N ALA A 152 -7.45 -12.07 -7.77
CA ALA A 152 -6.16 -12.61 -8.18
C ALA A 152 -6.23 -14.12 -8.44
N ALA A 153 -6.87 -14.89 -7.55
CA ALA A 153 -7.09 -16.32 -7.74
C ALA A 153 -7.92 -16.63 -9.00
N LEU A 154 -8.95 -15.82 -9.28
CA LEU A 154 -9.77 -15.93 -10.49
C LEU A 154 -8.92 -15.74 -11.75
N PHE A 155 -8.05 -14.73 -11.80
CA PHE A 155 -7.16 -14.51 -12.95
C PHE A 155 -6.13 -15.63 -13.10
N ILE A 156 -5.59 -16.16 -12.01
CA ILE A 156 -4.70 -17.33 -12.04
C ILE A 156 -5.44 -18.55 -12.63
N ALA A 157 -6.65 -18.80 -12.17
CA ALA A 157 -7.50 -19.87 -12.72
C ALA A 157 -7.84 -19.64 -14.19
N TYR A 158 -8.13 -18.40 -14.58
CA TYR A 158 -8.33 -18.01 -15.97
C TYR A 158 -7.11 -18.31 -16.84
N CYS A 159 -5.91 -17.92 -16.40
CA CYS A 159 -4.67 -18.22 -17.12
C CYS A 159 -4.45 -19.72 -17.35
N MET A 160 -4.84 -20.56 -16.41
CA MET A 160 -4.70 -22.02 -16.53
C MET A 160 -5.83 -22.65 -17.35
N GLY A 161 -7.08 -22.19 -17.15
CA GLY A 161 -8.30 -22.77 -17.69
C GLY A 161 -8.75 -22.24 -19.05
N GLY A 162 -7.98 -21.35 -19.67
CA GLY A 162 -8.41 -20.62 -20.86
C GLY A 162 -8.87 -21.47 -22.05
N GLN A 163 -8.38 -22.71 -22.18
CA GLN A 163 -8.78 -23.64 -23.22
C GLN A 163 -10.22 -24.18 -23.08
N TYR A 164 -10.79 -24.08 -21.87
CA TYR A 164 -12.15 -24.59 -21.55
C TYR A 164 -13.23 -23.51 -21.61
N LEU A 165 -12.86 -22.29 -21.98
CA LEU A 165 -13.75 -21.13 -21.98
C LEU A 165 -14.43 -20.94 -23.33
N PRO A 166 -15.55 -20.18 -23.39
CA PRO A 166 -16.21 -19.79 -24.65
C PRO A 166 -15.24 -19.02 -25.57
N GLU A 167 -15.47 -19.10 -26.90
CA GLU A 167 -14.60 -18.52 -27.94
C GLU A 167 -14.12 -17.09 -27.65
N VAL A 168 -14.98 -16.23 -27.10
CA VAL A 168 -14.67 -14.83 -26.78
C VAL A 168 -13.58 -14.68 -25.73
N LEU A 169 -13.47 -15.67 -24.80
CA LEU A 169 -12.52 -15.67 -23.68
C LEU A 169 -11.47 -16.77 -23.81
N GLN A 170 -11.56 -17.56 -24.88
CA GLN A 170 -10.71 -18.72 -25.07
C GLN A 170 -9.27 -18.32 -25.39
N HIS A 171 -8.33 -19.00 -24.74
CA HIS A 171 -6.90 -18.92 -25.05
C HIS A 171 -6.22 -20.27 -24.78
N LYS A 172 -4.95 -20.43 -25.19
CA LYS A 172 -4.22 -21.70 -25.10
C LYS A 172 -4.05 -22.26 -23.69
N GLY A 173 -4.30 -21.46 -22.66
CA GLY A 173 -3.98 -21.81 -21.27
C GLY A 173 -2.47 -21.83 -21.00
N ALA A 174 -2.11 -21.84 -19.74
CA ALA A 174 -0.72 -21.98 -19.30
C ALA A 174 -0.58 -23.25 -18.44
N SER A 175 0.51 -23.99 -18.61
CA SER A 175 0.85 -25.06 -17.68
C SER A 175 1.23 -24.49 -16.32
N LEU A 176 1.03 -25.25 -15.25
CA LEU A 176 1.39 -24.82 -13.89
C LEU A 176 2.84 -24.36 -13.80
N ASN A 177 3.76 -25.12 -14.36
CA ASN A 177 5.20 -24.79 -14.35
C ASN A 177 5.47 -23.46 -15.05
N ARG A 178 4.82 -23.18 -16.19
CA ARG A 178 4.97 -21.93 -16.92
C ARG A 178 4.39 -20.76 -16.13
N LEU A 179 3.21 -20.96 -15.54
CA LEU A 179 2.58 -19.94 -14.71
C LEU A 179 3.45 -19.58 -13.51
N LEU A 180 3.90 -20.57 -12.74
CA LEU A 180 4.71 -20.36 -11.54
C LEU A 180 6.07 -19.75 -11.86
N SER A 181 6.71 -20.21 -12.95
CA SER A 181 7.97 -19.63 -13.41
C SER A 181 7.79 -18.15 -13.77
N HIS A 182 6.78 -17.81 -14.56
CA HIS A 182 6.49 -16.43 -14.94
C HIS A 182 6.11 -15.54 -13.74
N MET A 183 5.25 -16.05 -12.86
CA MET A 183 4.73 -15.25 -11.74
C MET A 183 5.75 -15.04 -10.63
N TRP A 184 6.65 -16.00 -10.36
CA TRP A 184 7.52 -15.96 -9.18
C TRP A 184 9.01 -15.92 -9.47
N LEU A 185 9.47 -16.48 -10.59
CA LEU A 185 10.89 -16.65 -10.88
C LEU A 185 11.44 -15.63 -11.90
N THR A 186 10.60 -14.72 -12.36
CA THR A 186 10.97 -13.66 -13.32
C THR A 186 10.57 -12.29 -12.80
N THR A 187 11.08 -11.25 -13.43
CA THR A 187 10.71 -9.85 -13.14
C THR A 187 9.46 -9.37 -13.90
N GLU A 188 8.70 -10.27 -14.50
CA GLU A 188 7.48 -9.94 -15.25
C GLU A 188 6.20 -10.17 -14.43
N GLY A 189 6.22 -11.11 -13.48
CA GLY A 189 5.11 -11.44 -12.59
C GLY A 189 5.07 -10.58 -11.33
N VAL A 190 5.11 -11.26 -10.17
CA VAL A 190 5.05 -10.61 -8.85
C VAL A 190 6.21 -9.63 -8.64
N PHE A 191 7.41 -9.99 -9.11
CA PHE A 191 8.59 -9.13 -9.03
C PHE A 191 8.67 -8.10 -10.17
N GLY A 192 7.57 -7.85 -10.86
CA GLY A 192 7.47 -6.94 -11.99
C GLY A 192 7.41 -5.46 -11.61
N ILE A 193 6.83 -4.67 -12.53
CA ILE A 193 6.77 -3.21 -12.48
C ILE A 193 6.14 -2.70 -11.17
N ALA A 194 5.02 -3.26 -10.75
CA ALA A 194 4.30 -2.80 -9.56
C ALA A 194 5.16 -2.91 -8.28
N LEU A 195 5.85 -4.04 -8.10
CA LEU A 195 6.76 -4.22 -6.96
C LEU A 195 8.00 -3.32 -7.10
N GLY A 196 8.52 -3.11 -8.32
CA GLY A 196 9.62 -2.19 -8.59
C GLY A 196 9.31 -0.77 -8.18
N VAL A 197 8.15 -0.26 -8.55
CA VAL A 197 7.68 1.08 -8.15
C VAL A 197 7.45 1.16 -6.64
N SER A 198 6.92 0.10 -6.03
CA SER A 198 6.78 0.02 -4.56
C SER A 198 8.14 0.12 -3.87
N THR A 199 9.12 -0.64 -4.35
CA THR A 199 10.48 -0.67 -3.81
C THR A 199 11.25 0.63 -4.04
N GLY A 200 11.14 1.22 -5.23
CA GLY A 200 11.91 2.43 -5.58
C GLY A 200 11.32 3.71 -5.02
N THR A 201 10.02 3.89 -5.12
CA THR A 201 9.41 5.21 -5.00
C THR A 201 8.32 5.26 -3.93
N ILE A 202 7.31 4.38 -4.00
CA ILE A 202 6.11 4.48 -3.15
C ILE A 202 6.47 4.41 -1.66
N PHE A 203 7.33 3.47 -1.28
CA PHE A 203 7.70 3.29 0.13
C PHE A 203 8.30 4.57 0.74
N VAL A 204 9.18 5.24 0.01
CA VAL A 204 9.83 6.47 0.49
C VAL A 204 8.80 7.60 0.65
N TYR A 205 7.88 7.74 -0.31
CA TYR A 205 6.80 8.73 -0.20
C TYR A 205 5.85 8.43 0.96
N VAL A 206 5.47 7.17 1.16
CA VAL A 206 4.62 6.75 2.28
C VAL A 206 5.33 6.99 3.62
N LEU A 207 6.61 6.67 3.70
CA LEU A 207 7.41 6.94 4.89
C LEU A 207 7.49 8.44 5.19
N PHE A 208 7.79 9.26 4.17
CA PHE A 208 7.80 10.72 4.29
C PHE A 208 6.44 11.27 4.74
N GLY A 209 5.35 10.84 4.09
CA GLY A 209 4.00 11.25 4.46
C GLY A 209 3.64 10.90 5.90
N THR A 210 4.00 9.68 6.33
CA THR A 210 3.76 9.22 7.71
C THR A 210 4.57 10.03 8.73
N LEU A 211 5.83 10.34 8.44
CA LEU A 211 6.67 11.19 9.29
C LEU A 211 6.11 12.61 9.40
N LEU A 212 5.66 13.17 8.28
CA LEU A 212 5.09 14.51 8.25
C LEU A 212 3.75 14.60 9.01
N ASP A 213 2.92 13.57 8.89
CA ASP A 213 1.67 13.46 9.65
C ASP A 213 1.95 13.34 11.16
N ARG A 214 2.93 12.49 11.55
CA ARG A 214 3.39 12.40 12.95
C ARG A 214 4.00 13.69 13.49
N ALA A 215 4.62 14.49 12.64
CA ALA A 215 5.12 15.82 12.99
C ALA A 215 3.99 16.87 13.16
N GLY A 216 2.73 16.49 12.89
CA GLY A 216 1.56 17.35 13.04
C GLY A 216 1.14 18.06 11.75
N GLY A 217 1.68 17.66 10.60
CA GLY A 217 1.37 18.26 9.29
C GLY A 217 -0.11 18.28 8.98
N GLY A 218 -0.82 17.15 9.18
CA GLY A 218 -2.26 17.03 8.96
C GLY A 218 -3.07 18.01 9.82
N ASN A 219 -2.73 18.10 11.11
CA ASN A 219 -3.39 19.04 12.02
C ASN A 219 -3.13 20.50 11.64
N TYR A 220 -1.90 20.84 11.24
CA TYR A 220 -1.54 22.16 10.74
C TYR A 220 -2.35 22.55 9.50
N MET A 221 -2.45 21.67 8.51
CA MET A 221 -3.24 21.90 7.29
C MET A 221 -4.72 22.12 7.58
N MET A 222 -5.26 21.40 8.55
CA MET A 222 -6.63 21.60 9.01
C MET A 222 -6.81 22.99 9.66
N GLN A 223 -5.90 23.39 10.56
CA GLN A 223 -5.98 24.71 11.21
C GLN A 223 -5.88 25.86 10.21
N VAL A 224 -4.98 25.77 9.22
CA VAL A 224 -4.86 26.74 8.14
C VAL A 224 -6.17 26.84 7.33
N SER A 225 -6.76 25.68 6.99
CA SER A 225 -8.04 25.64 6.28
C SER A 225 -9.17 26.29 7.09
N PHE A 226 -9.20 26.05 8.41
CA PHE A 226 -10.16 26.69 9.31
C PHE A 226 -9.97 28.19 9.41
N ALA A 227 -8.74 28.66 9.56
CA ALA A 227 -8.45 30.08 9.63
C ALA A 227 -8.88 30.83 8.35
N ALA A 228 -8.65 30.19 7.19
CA ALA A 228 -8.96 30.79 5.90
C ALA A 228 -10.45 30.75 5.53
N LEU A 229 -11.16 29.68 5.85
CA LEU A 229 -12.49 29.39 5.29
C LEU A 229 -13.60 29.19 6.33
N GLY A 230 -13.26 29.07 7.62
CA GLY A 230 -14.22 28.77 8.67
C GLY A 230 -15.30 29.84 8.84
N HIS A 231 -15.01 31.09 8.49
CA HIS A 231 -15.94 32.22 8.56
C HIS A 231 -16.92 32.31 7.38
N LEU A 232 -16.69 31.53 6.31
CA LEU A 232 -17.53 31.57 5.12
C LEU A 232 -18.85 30.83 5.33
N ARG A 233 -19.87 31.19 4.53
CA ARG A 233 -21.14 30.49 4.48
C ARG A 233 -20.89 29.02 4.03
N GLY A 234 -21.32 28.04 4.82
CA GLY A 234 -20.98 26.64 4.62
C GLY A 234 -19.55 26.29 5.02
N GLY A 235 -18.88 27.15 5.81
CA GLY A 235 -17.48 27.04 6.22
C GLY A 235 -17.02 25.64 6.61
N PRO A 236 -17.71 24.91 7.51
CA PRO A 236 -17.29 23.58 7.90
C PRO A 236 -17.13 22.58 6.76
N ALA A 237 -18.03 22.59 5.78
CA ALA A 237 -17.91 21.73 4.59
C ALA A 237 -16.77 22.18 3.68
N LYS A 238 -16.62 23.49 3.47
CA LYS A 238 -15.52 24.06 2.67
C LYS A 238 -14.16 23.79 3.30
N VAL A 239 -14.07 23.87 4.62
CA VAL A 239 -12.88 23.49 5.38
C VAL A 239 -12.56 22.01 5.18
N ALA A 240 -13.56 21.12 5.25
CA ALA A 240 -13.36 19.69 5.00
C ALA A 240 -12.77 19.46 3.60
N VAL A 241 -13.33 20.09 2.56
CA VAL A 241 -12.86 19.96 1.17
C VAL A 241 -11.41 20.44 1.03
N VAL A 242 -11.08 21.64 1.54
CA VAL A 242 -9.75 22.22 1.38
C VAL A 242 -8.72 21.54 2.27
N SER A 243 -9.06 21.17 3.52
CA SER A 243 -8.14 20.41 4.37
C SER A 243 -7.83 19.02 3.80
N SER A 244 -8.83 18.36 3.20
CA SER A 244 -8.61 17.08 2.49
C SER A 244 -7.73 17.24 1.26
N ALA A 245 -7.86 18.35 0.51
CA ALA A 245 -6.97 18.67 -0.59
C ALA A 245 -5.51 18.85 -0.11
N LEU A 246 -5.31 19.62 0.94
CA LEU A 246 -3.99 19.87 1.52
C LEU A 246 -3.38 18.60 2.14
N ASN A 247 -4.17 17.79 2.83
CA ASN A 247 -3.71 16.50 3.33
C ASN A 247 -3.39 15.51 2.19
N GLY A 248 -4.14 15.58 1.08
CA GLY A 248 -3.88 14.81 -0.12
C GLY A 248 -2.51 15.09 -0.75
N LEU A 249 -2.01 16.36 -0.65
CA LEU A 249 -0.65 16.71 -1.09
C LEU A 249 0.44 15.88 -0.41
N ILE A 250 0.17 15.38 0.79
CA ILE A 250 1.14 14.72 1.66
C ILE A 250 0.93 13.20 1.68
N SER A 251 -0.31 12.75 1.90
CA SER A 251 -0.59 11.34 2.19
C SER A 251 -0.80 10.48 0.95
N GLY A 252 -1.35 11.04 -0.13
CA GLY A 252 -1.76 10.28 -1.31
C GLY A 252 -2.75 9.14 -1.05
N SER A 253 -3.22 8.98 0.20
CA SER A 253 -4.12 7.91 0.63
C SER A 253 -5.49 8.44 1.00
N SER A 254 -6.52 8.02 0.28
CA SER A 254 -7.91 8.40 0.57
C SER A 254 -8.36 7.89 1.94
N VAL A 255 -8.00 6.66 2.30
CA VAL A 255 -8.40 6.05 3.58
C VAL A 255 -7.77 6.81 4.74
N SER A 256 -6.46 7.04 4.71
CA SER A 256 -5.76 7.83 5.72
C SER A 256 -6.36 9.23 5.85
N ASN A 257 -6.70 9.86 4.73
CA ASN A 257 -7.26 11.20 4.69
C ASN A 257 -8.67 11.26 5.31
N VAL A 258 -9.57 10.29 4.98
CA VAL A 258 -10.90 10.17 5.61
C VAL A 258 -10.77 9.95 7.11
N VAL A 259 -9.86 9.08 7.53
CA VAL A 259 -9.70 8.72 8.95
C VAL A 259 -9.14 9.90 9.73
N SER A 260 -8.07 10.53 9.28
CA SER A 260 -7.44 11.63 9.99
C SER A 260 -8.28 12.92 9.97
N GLY A 261 -8.89 13.24 8.82
CA GLY A 261 -9.72 14.44 8.65
C GLY A 261 -11.11 14.30 9.24
N GLY A 262 -11.78 13.17 8.94
CA GLY A 262 -13.18 12.92 9.28
C GLY A 262 -13.50 12.94 10.76
N ILE A 263 -12.54 12.57 11.63
CA ILE A 263 -12.69 12.64 13.09
C ILE A 263 -13.06 14.09 13.53
N PHE A 264 -12.54 15.08 12.85
CA PHE A 264 -12.76 16.49 13.20
C PHE A 264 -13.84 17.13 12.33
N THR A 265 -13.79 16.91 11.02
CA THR A 265 -14.65 17.59 10.05
C THR A 265 -16.10 17.09 10.09
N ILE A 266 -16.34 15.79 10.26
CA ILE A 266 -17.70 15.23 10.31
C ILE A 266 -18.48 15.74 11.54
N PRO A 267 -17.97 15.68 12.78
CA PRO A 267 -18.65 16.25 13.94
C PRO A 267 -18.91 17.75 13.80
N LEU A 268 -17.96 18.48 13.20
CA LEU A 268 -18.10 19.90 12.99
C LEU A 268 -19.21 20.24 11.98
N MET A 269 -19.25 19.56 10.84
CA MET A 269 -20.34 19.71 9.88
C MET A 269 -21.70 19.38 10.50
N LYS A 270 -21.78 18.33 11.32
CA LYS A 270 -23.00 17.96 12.05
C LYS A 270 -23.44 19.04 13.03
N LYS A 271 -22.52 19.65 13.80
CA LYS A 271 -22.81 20.78 14.68
C LYS A 271 -23.31 22.01 13.92
N SER A 272 -22.94 22.15 12.67
CA SER A 272 -23.37 23.25 11.79
C SER A 272 -24.65 22.96 11.00
N GLY A 273 -25.35 21.86 11.35
CA GLY A 273 -26.65 21.52 10.78
C GLY A 273 -26.62 20.59 9.58
N TYR A 274 -25.46 20.06 9.17
CA TYR A 274 -25.39 19.04 8.13
C TYR A 274 -25.91 17.70 8.65
N GLY A 275 -26.73 17.00 7.87
CA GLY A 275 -27.10 15.62 8.17
C GLY A 275 -25.88 14.69 8.12
N GLY A 276 -25.85 13.65 8.95
CA GLY A 276 -24.70 12.75 9.06
C GLY A 276 -24.29 12.08 7.74
N ILE A 277 -25.25 11.69 6.92
CA ILE A 277 -25.01 11.10 5.58
C ILE A 277 -24.31 12.12 4.67
N LYS A 278 -24.80 13.37 4.64
CA LYS A 278 -24.20 14.42 3.83
C LYS A 278 -22.80 14.81 4.30
N ALA A 279 -22.57 14.88 5.60
CA ALA A 279 -21.25 15.16 6.16
C ALA A 279 -20.25 14.04 5.81
N GLY A 280 -20.67 12.76 5.95
CA GLY A 280 -19.84 11.62 5.55
C GLY A 280 -19.56 11.59 4.05
N ALA A 281 -20.53 11.91 3.21
CA ALA A 281 -20.35 11.98 1.76
C ALA A 281 -19.34 13.06 1.35
N ILE A 282 -19.44 14.28 1.92
CA ILE A 282 -18.50 15.39 1.66
C ILE A 282 -17.08 14.96 2.05
N GLU A 283 -16.91 14.40 3.24
CA GLU A 283 -15.59 13.94 3.72
C GLU A 283 -15.01 12.87 2.83
N THR A 284 -15.79 11.83 2.51
CA THR A 284 -15.33 10.71 1.68
C THR A 284 -14.94 11.19 0.28
N MET A 285 -15.79 11.98 -0.38
CA MET A 285 -15.50 12.47 -1.73
C MET A 285 -14.27 13.39 -1.76
N SER A 286 -14.14 14.28 -0.78
CA SER A 286 -12.98 15.16 -0.68
C SER A 286 -11.69 14.38 -0.46
N SER A 287 -11.74 13.36 0.38
CA SER A 287 -10.58 12.53 0.71
C SER A 287 -10.18 11.60 -0.43
N VAL A 288 -11.15 11.05 -1.19
CA VAL A 288 -10.87 10.25 -2.39
C VAL A 288 -10.15 11.10 -3.44
N ASN A 289 -10.55 12.35 -3.62
CA ASN A 289 -9.87 13.27 -4.52
C ASN A 289 -8.42 13.58 -4.11
N GLY A 290 -8.02 13.36 -2.87
CA GLY A 290 -6.65 13.44 -2.41
C GLY A 290 -5.69 12.53 -3.17
N GLN A 291 -6.19 11.40 -3.72
CA GLN A 291 -5.36 10.48 -4.52
C GLN A 291 -4.91 11.06 -5.88
N ILE A 292 -5.61 12.05 -6.40
CA ILE A 292 -5.21 12.74 -7.64
C ILE A 292 -4.53 14.07 -7.37
N MET A 293 -4.41 14.47 -6.09
CA MET A 293 -3.82 15.77 -5.72
C MET A 293 -2.29 15.71 -5.75
N PRO A 294 -1.63 16.46 -6.67
CA PRO A 294 -0.18 16.53 -6.73
C PRO A 294 0.40 17.20 -5.47
N PRO A 295 1.66 16.93 -5.04
CA PRO A 295 2.66 16.13 -5.77
C PRO A 295 2.69 14.65 -5.42
N VAL A 296 2.16 14.19 -4.27
CA VAL A 296 2.33 12.80 -3.84
C VAL A 296 1.39 11.88 -4.59
N MET A 297 0.12 12.24 -4.72
CA MET A 297 -0.92 11.43 -5.38
C MET A 297 -1.03 10.00 -4.84
N GLY A 298 -1.90 9.19 -5.38
CA GLY A 298 -2.01 7.77 -5.04
C GLY A 298 -1.03 6.89 -5.82
N ALA A 299 -0.90 5.63 -5.39
CA ALA A 299 0.02 4.65 -5.98
C ALA A 299 -0.11 4.49 -7.50
N ALA A 300 -1.30 4.69 -8.06
CA ALA A 300 -1.54 4.63 -9.50
C ALA A 300 -0.72 5.65 -10.30
N ALA A 301 -0.45 6.82 -9.74
CA ALA A 301 0.33 7.85 -10.42
C ALA A 301 1.80 7.42 -10.62
N PHE A 302 2.35 6.67 -9.68
CA PHE A 302 3.70 6.12 -9.81
C PHE A 302 3.76 4.99 -10.86
N LEU A 303 2.70 4.17 -10.95
CA LEU A 303 2.60 3.15 -11.99
C LEU A 303 2.51 3.77 -13.41
N MET A 304 1.89 4.95 -13.53
CA MET A 304 1.83 5.66 -14.82
C MET A 304 3.21 5.99 -15.38
N VAL A 305 4.22 6.22 -14.53
CA VAL A 305 5.61 6.46 -14.98
C VAL A 305 6.08 5.32 -15.88
N GLU A 306 5.85 4.09 -15.41
CA GLU A 306 6.32 2.89 -16.11
C GLU A 306 5.44 2.51 -17.31
N TYR A 307 4.11 2.63 -17.18
CA TYR A 307 3.18 2.22 -18.26
C TYR A 307 3.07 3.24 -19.37
N VAL A 308 3.17 4.53 -19.06
CA VAL A 308 3.09 5.62 -20.06
C VAL A 308 4.47 6.00 -20.58
N GLY A 309 5.53 5.71 -19.83
CA GLY A 309 6.90 6.00 -20.21
C GLY A 309 7.27 7.48 -20.13
N VAL A 310 6.65 8.23 -19.22
CA VAL A 310 6.93 9.66 -18.99
C VAL A 310 7.45 9.89 -17.57
N PRO A 311 8.28 10.90 -17.33
CA PRO A 311 8.79 11.20 -15.99
C PRO A 311 7.66 11.62 -15.03
N TYR A 312 7.82 11.30 -13.75
CA TYR A 312 6.82 11.62 -12.71
C TYR A 312 6.42 13.09 -12.67
N SER A 313 7.38 13.99 -12.92
CA SER A 313 7.13 15.42 -12.97
C SER A 313 6.11 15.83 -14.06
N GLU A 314 6.05 15.11 -15.15
CA GLU A 314 5.06 15.34 -16.22
C GLU A 314 3.68 14.84 -15.79
N ILE A 315 3.59 13.69 -15.13
CA ILE A 315 2.35 13.18 -14.55
C ILE A 315 1.80 14.17 -13.52
N VAL A 316 2.66 14.65 -12.61
CA VAL A 316 2.31 15.69 -11.61
C VAL A 316 1.73 16.92 -12.31
N ARG A 317 2.40 17.45 -13.32
CA ARG A 317 1.96 18.64 -14.06
C ARG A 317 0.58 18.45 -14.72
N ASN A 318 0.36 17.29 -15.34
CA ASN A 318 -0.91 16.98 -16.00
C ASN A 318 -2.04 16.67 -15.00
N ALA A 319 -1.73 16.19 -13.80
CA ALA A 319 -2.70 15.91 -12.74
C ALA A 319 -3.26 17.20 -12.06
N ILE A 320 -2.55 18.33 -12.14
CA ILE A 320 -2.99 19.60 -11.51
C ILE A 320 -4.37 20.03 -12.02
N LEU A 321 -4.62 19.95 -13.31
CA LEU A 321 -5.88 20.39 -13.90
C LEU A 321 -7.07 19.53 -13.44
N PRO A 322 -7.08 18.20 -13.61
CA PRO A 322 -8.20 17.38 -13.16
C PRO A 322 -8.40 17.44 -11.63
N ALA A 323 -7.33 17.50 -10.84
CA ALA A 323 -7.43 17.67 -9.39
C ALA A 323 -8.12 18.97 -9.03
N THR A 324 -7.68 20.08 -9.60
CA THR A 324 -8.24 21.40 -9.35
C THR A 324 -9.72 21.46 -9.73
N LEU A 325 -10.08 20.97 -10.92
CA LEU A 325 -11.48 20.95 -11.38
C LEU A 325 -12.37 20.10 -10.46
N SER A 326 -11.88 18.94 -10.03
CA SER A 326 -12.62 18.07 -9.12
C SER A 326 -12.86 18.73 -7.75
N TYR A 327 -11.84 19.38 -7.17
CA TYR A 327 -12.00 20.12 -5.91
C TYR A 327 -12.88 21.37 -6.04
N ILE A 328 -12.81 22.09 -7.16
CA ILE A 328 -13.74 23.20 -7.44
C ILE A 328 -15.17 22.67 -7.48
N GLY A 329 -15.43 21.55 -8.16
CA GLY A 329 -16.76 20.95 -8.20
C GLY A 329 -17.31 20.50 -6.83
N LEU A 330 -16.43 20.11 -5.89
CA LEU A 330 -16.82 19.78 -4.52
C LEU A 330 -17.02 21.00 -3.62
N PHE A 331 -16.38 22.11 -3.95
CA PHE A 331 -16.43 23.34 -3.15
C PHE A 331 -17.75 24.08 -3.34
N TYR A 332 -18.42 23.92 -4.46
CA TYR A 332 -19.73 24.53 -4.79
C TYR A 332 -20.87 23.58 -4.49
#